data_e7280cd0e6ffc1a9a018e2cc7c2bac3a
#
_entry.id   e7280cd0e6ffc1a9a018e2cc7c2bac3a
#
_cell.length_a   1.000
_cell.length_b   1.000
_cell.length_c   1.000
_cell.angle_alpha   90.00
_cell.angle_beta   90.00
_cell.angle_gamma   90.00
#
_symmetry.space_group_name_H-M   'P 1'
#
loop_
_entity.id
_entity.type
_entity.pdbx_description
1 polymer ?
#
loop_
_entity_poly.entity_id
_entity_poly.type
_entity_poly.pdbx_seq_one_letter_code
_entity_poly.pdbx_strand_id
1 'polypeptide(L)'
;EGIFNNRINGLFMGSGRICQSRQVKVGRYYRLYAALCTHRGNYVIYSDDFGRTWAALGPADQSCAPKGDEPKCEELPDGSVLLSSRKHGGRYFNIFRYTDVKHAKGIWGAPVDSRQVEGGISNEGTPCNGEIMLVQAKAKADGSRAWIALQSIPAGPNRSNVTIYWKPLRTQADYLTPRAFAAGWQGHYQVSTVGSAYSTMTLQRDGHIGFFYEEEPGYYQMIYRSLTLDEITGGQWTLCR
;
A
#
# COMPACT_ATOMS: atom_id res chain seq x y z
N GLU A 1 17.90 11.87 13.04
CA GLU A 1 18.95 12.60 12.28
C GLU A 1 19.92 11.66 11.57
N GLY A 2 20.43 10.58 12.20
CA GLY A 2 21.41 9.68 11.60
C GLY A 2 20.95 8.79 10.44
N ILE A 3 19.65 8.47 10.32
CA ILE A 3 19.14 7.48 9.35
C ILE A 3 19.44 7.90 7.89
N PHE A 4 19.33 9.19 7.59
CA PHE A 4 19.48 9.73 6.23
C PHE A 4 20.71 10.65 6.11
N ASN A 5 21.74 10.48 6.95
CA ASN A 5 22.96 11.26 6.93
C ASN A 5 22.69 12.79 6.96
N ASN A 6 21.72 13.23 7.74
CA ASN A 6 21.27 14.62 7.88
C ASN A 6 20.80 15.30 6.57
N ARG A 7 20.48 14.53 5.52
CA ARG A 7 19.98 15.06 4.24
C ARG A 7 18.48 15.35 4.25
N ILE A 8 17.76 14.81 5.21
CA ILE A 8 16.33 14.99 5.41
C ILE A 8 16.11 15.77 6.69
N ASN A 9 15.55 16.96 6.57
CA ASN A 9 15.26 17.87 7.68
C ASN A 9 13.78 18.08 7.95
N GLY A 10 12.91 17.49 7.15
CA GLY A 10 11.45 17.49 7.33
C GLY A 10 10.87 16.19 6.82
N LEU A 11 10.19 15.49 7.69
CA LEU A 11 9.53 14.22 7.37
C LEU A 11 8.30 14.01 8.25
N PHE A 12 7.35 13.21 7.73
CA PHE A 12 6.25 12.68 8.53
C PHE A 12 5.86 11.29 8.03
N MET A 13 5.20 10.53 8.88
CA MET A 13 4.53 9.29 8.48
C MET A 13 3.11 9.63 8.04
N GLY A 14 2.72 9.17 6.86
CA GLY A 14 1.32 9.25 6.43
C GLY A 14 0.40 8.49 7.39
N SER A 15 -0.87 8.88 7.46
CA SER A 15 -1.88 8.15 8.26
C SER A 15 -1.97 6.68 7.84
N GLY A 16 -2.36 5.81 8.74
CA GLY A 16 -2.50 4.37 8.52
C GLY A 16 -1.56 3.54 9.38
N ARG A 17 -1.19 2.37 8.91
CA ARG A 17 -0.47 1.37 9.69
C ARG A 17 1.03 1.29 9.36
N ILE A 18 1.82 0.88 10.33
CA ILE A 18 3.16 0.32 10.12
C ILE A 18 2.98 -1.11 9.60
N CYS A 19 3.69 -1.46 8.51
CA CYS A 19 3.66 -2.80 7.97
C CYS A 19 4.59 -3.72 8.77
N GLN A 20 4.05 -4.77 9.35
CA GLN A 20 4.86 -5.85 9.91
C GLN A 20 5.03 -6.95 8.87
N SER A 21 6.27 -7.36 8.65
CA SER A 21 6.58 -8.49 7.77
C SER A 21 5.90 -9.76 8.24
N ARG A 22 5.45 -10.56 7.29
CA ARG A 22 4.93 -11.92 7.51
C ARG A 22 6.01 -12.99 7.32
N GLN A 23 7.10 -12.64 6.63
CA GLN A 23 8.12 -13.59 6.18
C GLN A 23 9.51 -13.27 6.73
N VAL A 24 9.88 -11.99 6.79
CA VAL A 24 11.21 -11.56 7.21
C VAL A 24 11.26 -11.47 8.72
N LYS A 25 11.95 -12.42 9.34
CA LYS A 25 12.19 -12.46 10.78
C LYS A 25 13.69 -12.37 11.04
N VAL A 26 14.09 -11.40 11.87
CA VAL A 26 15.48 -11.21 12.29
C VAL A 26 15.56 -11.39 13.80
N GLY A 27 16.31 -12.40 14.22
CA GLY A 27 16.36 -12.77 15.62
C GLY A 27 14.98 -13.11 16.19
N ARG A 28 14.52 -12.31 17.14
CA ARG A 28 13.26 -12.53 17.85
C ARG A 28 12.04 -11.97 17.13
N TYR A 29 12.20 -10.90 16.33
CA TYR A 29 11.09 -10.11 15.81
C TYR A 29 10.94 -10.20 14.29
N TYR A 30 9.70 -10.08 13.83
CA TYR A 30 9.43 -9.80 12.43
C TYR A 30 9.78 -8.34 12.13
N ARG A 31 10.39 -8.11 10.96
CA ARG A 31 10.77 -6.77 10.50
C ARG A 31 9.56 -5.87 10.37
N LEU A 32 9.68 -4.64 10.85
CA LEU A 32 8.70 -3.58 10.65
C LEU A 32 9.16 -2.68 9.51
N TYR A 33 8.20 -2.16 8.76
CA TYR A 33 8.43 -1.17 7.70
C TYR A 33 7.53 0.04 7.93
N ALA A 34 8.09 1.25 7.76
CA ALA A 34 7.35 2.49 7.80
C ALA A 34 7.73 3.36 6.60
N ALA A 35 6.73 3.84 5.89
CA ALA A 35 6.94 4.72 4.74
C ALA A 35 6.84 6.18 5.16
N LEU A 36 7.76 7.00 4.68
CA LEU A 36 7.93 8.40 5.07
C LEU A 36 7.69 9.33 3.87
N CYS A 37 6.92 10.37 4.10
CA CYS A 37 6.85 11.54 3.24
C CYS A 37 7.92 12.54 3.67
N THR A 38 8.70 13.06 2.74
CA THR A 38 9.75 14.04 3.00
C THR A 38 9.74 15.13 1.93
N HIS A 39 10.43 16.24 2.18
CA HIS A 39 10.61 17.29 1.18
C HIS A 39 11.40 16.84 -0.07
N ARG A 40 12.01 15.64 -0.04
CA ARG A 40 12.75 15.02 -1.15
C ARG A 40 12.04 13.82 -1.76
N GLY A 41 10.73 13.66 -1.50
CA GLY A 41 9.92 12.51 -1.89
C GLY A 41 9.85 11.44 -0.82
N ASN A 42 9.61 10.20 -1.20
CA ASN A 42 9.38 9.12 -0.24
C ASN A 42 10.63 8.33 0.08
N TYR A 43 10.68 7.88 1.33
CA TYR A 43 11.65 6.92 1.87
C TYR A 43 10.91 5.84 2.65
N VAL A 44 11.54 4.69 2.80
CA VAL A 44 11.06 3.63 3.69
C VAL A 44 12.14 3.34 4.70
N ILE A 45 11.74 3.19 5.96
CA ILE A 45 12.60 2.75 7.06
C ILE A 45 12.16 1.38 7.56
N TYR A 46 13.08 0.64 8.15
CA TYR A 46 12.79 -0.65 8.76
C TYR A 46 13.33 -0.74 10.17
N SER A 47 12.74 -1.65 10.96
CA SER A 47 13.21 -2.02 12.30
C SER A 47 13.20 -3.53 12.47
N ASP A 48 14.28 -4.07 13.03
CA ASP A 48 14.44 -5.49 13.38
C ASP A 48 14.32 -5.76 14.89
N ASP A 49 14.04 -4.71 15.69
CA ASP A 49 13.98 -4.76 17.15
C ASP A 49 12.66 -4.24 17.73
N PHE A 50 11.59 -4.41 16.96
CA PHE A 50 10.22 -3.99 17.33
C PHE A 50 10.08 -2.47 17.52
N GLY A 51 10.73 -1.69 16.68
CA GLY A 51 10.61 -0.25 16.63
C GLY A 51 11.54 0.52 17.58
N ARG A 52 12.49 -0.15 18.25
CA ARG A 52 13.47 0.52 19.14
C ARG A 52 14.49 1.31 18.34
N THR A 53 14.97 0.73 17.25
CA THR A 53 15.87 1.39 16.31
C THR A 53 15.32 1.27 14.88
N TRP A 54 15.66 2.25 14.05
CA TRP A 54 15.23 2.33 12.66
C TRP A 54 16.41 2.65 11.76
N ALA A 55 16.41 2.05 10.57
CA ALA A 55 17.39 2.31 9.52
C ALA A 55 16.68 2.50 8.16
N ALA A 56 17.36 3.15 7.21
CA ALA A 56 16.84 3.32 5.86
C ALA A 56 16.77 1.96 5.14
N LEU A 57 15.66 1.68 4.46
CA LEU A 57 15.53 0.55 3.57
C LEU A 57 15.98 0.98 2.16
N GLY A 58 17.16 0.55 1.78
CA GLY A 58 17.84 1.02 0.58
C GLY A 58 18.78 2.21 0.84
N PRO A 59 19.33 2.83 -0.22
CA PRO A 59 20.27 3.94 -0.10
C PRO A 59 19.65 5.15 0.62
N ALA A 60 20.32 5.67 1.64
CA ALA A 60 19.85 6.80 2.44
C ALA A 60 19.83 8.14 1.67
N ASP A 61 20.46 8.20 0.52
CA ASP A 61 20.56 9.38 -0.35
C ASP A 61 19.64 9.32 -1.58
N GLN A 62 18.94 8.22 -1.76
CA GLN A 62 18.05 8.02 -2.90
C GLN A 62 16.60 7.84 -2.45
N SER A 63 15.72 8.76 -2.87
CA SER A 63 14.28 8.61 -2.68
C SER A 63 13.72 7.46 -3.52
N CYS A 64 12.88 6.61 -2.93
CA CYS A 64 12.18 5.55 -3.65
C CYS A 64 11.01 6.03 -4.51
N ALA A 65 10.52 7.26 -4.29
CA ALA A 65 9.57 7.97 -5.15
C ALA A 65 9.80 9.49 -5.02
N PRO A 66 10.67 10.10 -5.86
CA PRO A 66 11.08 11.51 -5.73
C PRO A 66 9.94 12.52 -5.84
N LYS A 67 8.85 12.16 -6.54
CA LYS A 67 7.64 12.98 -6.70
C LYS A 67 6.46 12.45 -5.86
N GLY A 68 6.73 11.51 -4.98
CA GLY A 68 5.71 10.93 -4.11
C GLY A 68 5.37 11.86 -2.94
N ASP A 69 4.13 11.74 -2.48
CA ASP A 69 3.58 12.39 -1.29
C ASP A 69 3.29 11.30 -0.23
N GLU A 70 2.22 11.35 0.52
CA GLU A 70 1.89 10.41 1.60
C GLU A 70 1.96 8.93 1.16
N PRO A 71 3.00 8.19 1.60
CA PRO A 71 3.22 6.83 1.15
C PRO A 71 2.69 5.79 2.13
N LYS A 72 2.50 4.58 1.62
CA LYS A 72 2.30 3.35 2.38
C LYS A 72 3.26 2.28 1.90
N CYS A 73 3.55 1.31 2.75
CA CYS A 73 4.28 0.12 2.33
C CYS A 73 3.55 -1.15 2.74
N GLU A 74 3.75 -2.21 1.96
CA GLU A 74 3.19 -3.52 2.17
C GLU A 74 4.21 -4.59 1.76
N GLU A 75 4.16 -5.77 2.36
CA GLU A 75 5.00 -6.89 1.98
C GLU A 75 4.37 -7.69 0.85
N LEU A 76 5.11 -7.89 -0.24
CA LEU A 76 4.72 -8.75 -1.35
C LEU A 76 4.89 -10.24 -1.01
N PRO A 77 4.26 -11.16 -1.77
CA PRO A 77 4.29 -12.58 -1.47
C PRO A 77 5.69 -13.23 -1.45
N ASP A 78 6.68 -12.60 -2.06
CA ASP A 78 8.10 -13.04 -2.06
C ASP A 78 8.96 -12.35 -1.00
N GLY A 79 8.36 -11.57 -0.10
CA GLY A 79 9.07 -10.82 0.93
C GLY A 79 9.61 -9.46 0.47
N SER A 80 9.50 -9.11 -0.81
CA SER A 80 9.83 -7.76 -1.31
C SER A 80 8.92 -6.71 -0.69
N VAL A 81 9.36 -5.45 -0.65
CA VAL A 81 8.58 -4.36 -0.07
C VAL A 81 8.01 -3.46 -1.15
N LEU A 82 6.69 -3.40 -1.20
CA LEU A 82 5.93 -2.51 -2.07
C LEU A 82 5.78 -1.14 -1.43
N LEU A 83 6.00 -0.09 -2.19
CA LEU A 83 5.60 1.28 -1.89
C LEU A 83 4.38 1.64 -2.73
N SER A 84 3.35 2.19 -2.10
CA SER A 84 2.24 2.90 -2.74
C SER A 84 2.22 4.34 -2.26
N SER A 85 2.34 5.30 -3.16
CA SER A 85 2.46 6.71 -2.80
C SER A 85 1.36 7.55 -3.45
N ARG A 86 0.86 8.52 -2.69
CA ARG A 86 -0.08 9.53 -3.14
C ARG A 86 0.49 10.31 -4.32
N LYS A 87 -0.34 10.49 -5.35
CA LYS A 87 -0.06 11.37 -6.48
C LYS A 87 -1.36 11.86 -7.11
N HIS A 88 -1.29 12.93 -7.89
CA HIS A 88 -2.44 13.44 -8.64
C HIS A 88 -2.85 12.43 -9.73
N GLY A 89 -4.11 12.06 -9.74
CA GLY A 89 -4.73 11.21 -10.76
C GLY A 89 -4.46 9.71 -10.62
N GLY A 90 -3.82 9.24 -9.53
CA GLY A 90 -3.53 7.82 -9.32
C GLY A 90 -2.54 7.60 -8.20
N ARG A 91 -1.68 6.60 -8.36
CA ARG A 91 -0.64 6.23 -7.38
C ARG A 91 0.72 6.09 -8.06
N TYR A 92 1.80 6.36 -7.32
CA TYR A 92 3.11 5.82 -7.64
C TYR A 92 3.29 4.48 -6.95
N PHE A 93 3.72 3.46 -7.69
CA PHE A 93 4.15 2.18 -7.14
C PHE A 93 5.64 1.98 -7.36
N ASN A 94 6.34 1.47 -6.36
CA ASN A 94 7.72 1.02 -6.45
C ASN A 94 7.94 -0.22 -5.60
N ILE A 95 8.98 -1.01 -5.89
CA ILE A 95 9.26 -2.26 -5.19
C ILE A 95 10.73 -2.29 -4.80
N PHE A 96 10.98 -2.57 -3.53
CA PHE A 96 12.32 -2.90 -3.02
C PHE A 96 12.54 -4.40 -3.09
N ARG A 97 13.65 -4.79 -3.74
CA ARG A 97 14.06 -6.20 -3.84
C ARG A 97 15.33 -6.42 -3.05
N TYR A 98 15.25 -7.41 -2.17
CA TYR A 98 16.39 -7.81 -1.36
C TYR A 98 17.43 -8.55 -2.18
N THR A 99 18.70 -8.21 -1.96
CA THR A 99 19.88 -9.03 -2.31
C THR A 99 20.41 -9.78 -1.07
N ASP A 100 20.18 -9.22 0.12
CA ASP A 100 20.47 -9.83 1.40
C ASP A 100 19.37 -9.46 2.40
N VAL A 101 18.45 -10.39 2.62
CA VAL A 101 17.28 -10.18 3.48
C VAL A 101 17.70 -9.91 4.93
N LYS A 102 18.68 -10.68 5.45
CA LYS A 102 19.11 -10.58 6.84
C LYS A 102 19.65 -9.19 7.18
N HIS A 103 20.41 -8.58 6.29
CA HIS A 103 21.01 -7.28 6.50
C HIS A 103 20.26 -6.13 5.81
N ALA A 104 19.02 -6.38 5.37
CA ALA A 104 18.18 -5.41 4.69
C ALA A 104 18.83 -4.73 3.46
N LYS A 105 19.76 -5.44 2.78
CA LYS A 105 20.39 -4.94 1.56
C LYS A 105 19.53 -5.25 0.36
N GLY A 106 19.47 -4.32 -0.58
CA GLY A 106 18.71 -4.44 -1.79
C GLY A 106 18.60 -3.13 -2.53
N ILE A 107 17.73 -3.10 -3.53
CA ILE A 107 17.55 -1.93 -4.38
C ILE A 107 16.06 -1.63 -4.58
N TRP A 108 15.73 -0.36 -4.66
CA TRP A 108 14.46 0.13 -5.18
C TRP A 108 14.46 0.09 -6.70
N GLY A 109 13.34 -0.30 -7.28
CA GLY A 109 13.10 -0.14 -8.72
C GLY A 109 12.86 1.34 -9.10
N ALA A 110 12.43 1.57 -10.32
CA ALA A 110 11.94 2.88 -10.74
C ALA A 110 10.44 3.02 -10.40
N PRO A 111 10.01 4.13 -9.77
CA PRO A 111 8.60 4.34 -9.46
C PRO A 111 7.77 4.48 -10.74
N VAL A 112 6.61 3.84 -10.76
CA VAL A 112 5.69 3.82 -11.90
C VAL A 112 4.41 4.55 -11.54
N ASP A 113 4.00 5.47 -12.40
CA ASP A 113 2.69 6.12 -12.35
C ASP A 113 1.60 5.14 -12.84
N SER A 114 0.65 4.82 -11.97
CA SER A 114 -0.42 3.88 -12.30
C SER A 114 -1.30 4.28 -13.48
N ARG A 115 -1.42 5.59 -13.78
CA ARG A 115 -2.16 6.06 -14.95
C ARG A 115 -1.47 5.77 -16.29
N GLN A 116 -0.16 5.51 -16.26
CA GLN A 116 0.66 5.30 -17.46
C GLN A 116 0.78 3.82 -17.84
N VAL A 117 -0.03 2.98 -17.24
CA VAL A 117 -0.05 1.53 -17.50
C VAL A 117 -1.48 1.07 -17.74
N GLU A 118 -1.61 0.07 -18.59
CA GLU A 118 -2.91 -0.51 -18.95
C GLU A 118 -3.59 -1.14 -17.71
N GLY A 119 -4.86 -0.81 -17.49
CA GLY A 119 -5.62 -1.28 -16.32
C GLY A 119 -5.06 -0.79 -14.99
N GLY A 120 -4.28 0.28 -14.99
CA GLY A 120 -3.77 0.89 -13.77
C GLY A 120 -4.82 1.74 -13.05
N ILE A 121 -4.61 1.95 -11.75
CA ILE A 121 -5.50 2.81 -10.95
C ILE A 121 -5.40 4.25 -11.44
N SER A 122 -6.56 4.86 -11.69
CA SER A 122 -6.69 6.28 -11.98
C SER A 122 -7.86 6.88 -11.21
N ASN A 123 -7.79 8.18 -10.94
CA ASN A 123 -8.89 8.96 -10.42
C ASN A 123 -8.94 10.33 -11.09
N GLU A 124 -10.09 10.96 -11.04
CA GLU A 124 -10.30 12.33 -11.59
C GLU A 124 -10.10 13.40 -10.52
N GLY A 125 -9.82 13.00 -9.29
CA GLY A 125 -9.87 13.86 -8.14
C GLY A 125 -8.55 14.43 -7.70
N THR A 126 -8.64 15.22 -6.64
CA THR A 126 -7.50 15.75 -5.89
C THR A 126 -6.70 14.61 -5.29
N PRO A 127 -5.37 14.66 -5.31
CA PRO A 127 -4.54 13.61 -4.71
C PRO A 127 -4.88 13.42 -3.23
N CYS A 128 -4.96 12.17 -2.79
CA CYS A 128 -5.34 11.83 -1.44
C CYS A 128 -4.55 10.63 -0.91
N ASN A 129 -4.45 10.54 0.41
CA ASN A 129 -3.94 9.35 1.06
C ASN A 129 -4.88 8.17 0.83
N GLY A 130 -4.34 6.98 0.91
CA GLY A 130 -5.07 5.71 0.82
C GLY A 130 -4.18 4.57 1.31
N GLU A 131 -4.78 3.44 1.61
CA GLU A 131 -4.08 2.27 2.14
C GLU A 131 -3.84 1.23 1.04
N ILE A 132 -2.71 0.53 1.15
CA ILE A 132 -2.42 -0.68 0.39
C ILE A 132 -2.36 -1.86 1.34
N MET A 133 -3.00 -2.98 1.01
CA MET A 133 -2.99 -4.19 1.81
C MET A 133 -3.05 -5.43 0.92
N LEU A 134 -2.38 -6.49 1.33
CA LEU A 134 -2.44 -7.80 0.67
C LEU A 134 -3.08 -8.83 1.61
N VAL A 135 -4.00 -9.61 1.06
CA VAL A 135 -4.66 -10.72 1.77
C VAL A 135 -4.60 -12.01 0.97
N GLN A 136 -4.45 -13.14 1.63
CA GLN A 136 -4.54 -14.45 1.00
C GLN A 136 -5.99 -14.82 0.74
N ALA A 137 -6.29 -15.26 -0.48
CA ALA A 137 -7.63 -15.54 -0.91
C ALA A 137 -7.75 -16.79 -1.78
N LYS A 138 -8.99 -17.25 -1.91
CA LYS A 138 -9.40 -18.37 -2.75
C LYS A 138 -10.48 -17.89 -3.72
N ALA A 139 -10.31 -18.16 -5.01
CA ALA A 139 -11.31 -17.89 -6.03
C ALA A 139 -12.52 -18.78 -5.81
N LYS A 140 -13.73 -18.23 -5.90
CA LYS A 140 -14.96 -19.02 -5.75
C LYS A 140 -15.24 -19.88 -6.97
N ALA A 141 -14.79 -19.46 -8.14
CA ALA A 141 -15.06 -20.15 -9.40
C ALA A 141 -14.38 -21.52 -9.49
N ASP A 142 -13.11 -21.61 -9.08
CA ASP A 142 -12.28 -22.82 -9.30
C ASP A 142 -11.47 -23.24 -8.05
N GLY A 143 -11.58 -22.50 -6.97
CA GLY A 143 -10.84 -22.77 -5.74
C GLY A 143 -9.36 -22.43 -5.80
N SER A 144 -8.85 -21.82 -6.85
CA SER A 144 -7.45 -21.40 -6.96
C SER A 144 -7.08 -20.36 -5.91
N ARG A 145 -5.84 -20.41 -5.42
CA ARG A 145 -5.34 -19.48 -4.40
C ARG A 145 -4.54 -18.36 -5.05
N ALA A 146 -4.70 -17.15 -4.51
CA ALA A 146 -3.91 -15.99 -4.88
C ALA A 146 -3.77 -15.04 -3.69
N TRP A 147 -2.86 -14.08 -3.80
CA TRP A 147 -2.92 -12.89 -2.98
C TRP A 147 -3.78 -11.84 -3.68
N ILE A 148 -4.62 -11.16 -2.93
CA ILE A 148 -5.39 -10.02 -3.46
C ILE A 148 -4.79 -8.74 -2.89
N ALA A 149 -4.31 -7.89 -3.80
CA ALA A 149 -3.92 -6.54 -3.47
C ALA A 149 -5.16 -5.64 -3.43
N LEU A 150 -5.31 -4.87 -2.37
CA LEU A 150 -6.38 -3.91 -2.13
C LEU A 150 -5.76 -2.52 -2.01
N GLN A 151 -6.22 -1.54 -2.80
CA GLN A 151 -5.78 -0.16 -2.72
C GLN A 151 -6.97 0.77 -2.59
N SER A 152 -7.06 1.53 -1.51
CA SER A 152 -8.11 2.52 -1.34
C SER A 152 -7.65 3.91 -1.78
N ILE A 153 -8.52 4.63 -2.49
CA ILE A 153 -8.39 6.06 -2.83
C ILE A 153 -9.77 6.65 -3.10
N PRO A 154 -9.97 7.97 -3.00
CA PRO A 154 -11.11 8.64 -3.62
C PRO A 154 -11.02 8.50 -5.14
N ALA A 155 -12.07 7.98 -5.78
CA ALA A 155 -12.12 7.76 -7.23
C ALA A 155 -12.80 8.90 -7.99
N GLY A 156 -13.66 9.66 -7.32
CA GLY A 156 -14.40 10.78 -7.90
C GLY A 156 -13.68 12.13 -7.81
N PRO A 157 -14.26 13.18 -8.39
CA PRO A 157 -13.71 14.53 -8.34
C PRO A 157 -13.70 15.09 -6.91
N ASN A 158 -12.79 16.02 -6.64
CA ASN A 158 -12.74 16.80 -5.40
C ASN A 158 -12.75 15.97 -4.10
N ARG A 159 -12.02 14.85 -4.07
CA ARG A 159 -12.04 13.91 -2.94
C ARG A 159 -13.44 13.40 -2.63
N SER A 160 -13.99 12.63 -3.54
CA SER A 160 -15.27 11.95 -3.36
C SER A 160 -15.16 10.50 -3.77
N ASN A 161 -16.17 9.72 -3.43
CA ASN A 161 -16.32 8.34 -3.86
C ASN A 161 -15.13 7.47 -3.44
N VAL A 162 -14.80 7.45 -2.14
CA VAL A 162 -13.76 6.53 -1.63
C VAL A 162 -14.07 5.11 -2.09
N THR A 163 -13.08 4.52 -2.74
CA THR A 163 -13.19 3.26 -3.48
C THR A 163 -12.01 2.37 -3.14
N ILE A 164 -12.25 1.08 -3.02
CA ILE A 164 -11.22 0.05 -2.87
C ILE A 164 -11.05 -0.65 -4.22
N TYR A 165 -9.90 -0.46 -4.85
CA TYR A 165 -9.48 -1.22 -6.03
C TYR A 165 -8.88 -2.54 -5.60
N TRP A 166 -9.05 -3.59 -6.42
CA TRP A 166 -8.48 -4.89 -6.14
C TRP A 166 -7.84 -5.54 -7.37
N LYS A 167 -6.79 -6.32 -7.10
CA LYS A 167 -6.03 -7.05 -8.11
C LYS A 167 -5.55 -8.38 -7.54
N PRO A 168 -5.80 -9.55 -8.21
CA PRO A 168 -5.20 -10.81 -7.84
C PRO A 168 -3.75 -10.87 -8.30
N LEU A 169 -2.88 -11.31 -7.40
CA LEU A 169 -1.49 -11.65 -7.66
C LEU A 169 -1.39 -13.17 -7.68
N ARG A 170 -1.52 -13.76 -8.86
CA ARG A 170 -1.56 -15.22 -9.05
C ARG A 170 -0.18 -15.84 -9.16
N THR A 171 0.75 -15.08 -9.74
CA THR A 171 2.15 -15.49 -9.96
C THR A 171 3.09 -14.34 -9.64
N GLN A 172 4.37 -14.64 -9.53
CA GLN A 172 5.39 -13.60 -9.32
C GLN A 172 5.43 -12.58 -10.47
N ALA A 173 5.04 -12.97 -11.69
CA ALA A 173 4.97 -12.05 -12.83
C ALA A 173 4.05 -10.85 -12.57
N ASP A 174 3.00 -10.99 -11.76
CA ASP A 174 2.03 -9.94 -11.45
C ASP A 174 2.61 -8.80 -10.59
N TYR A 175 3.77 -9.05 -9.94
CA TYR A 175 4.46 -8.10 -9.06
C TYR A 175 6.00 -8.14 -9.18
N LEU A 176 6.53 -8.75 -10.26
CA LEU A 176 7.97 -8.85 -10.46
C LEU A 176 8.62 -7.46 -10.60
N THR A 177 7.90 -6.51 -11.17
CA THR A 177 8.37 -5.12 -11.36
C THR A 177 7.31 -4.12 -10.88
N PRO A 178 7.70 -2.87 -10.56
CA PRO A 178 6.71 -1.82 -10.25
C PRO A 178 5.66 -1.65 -11.36
N ARG A 179 6.04 -1.81 -12.63
CA ARG A 179 5.13 -1.73 -13.77
C ARG A 179 4.12 -2.88 -13.78
N ALA A 180 4.58 -4.10 -13.55
CA ALA A 180 3.70 -5.27 -13.48
C ALA A 180 2.69 -5.14 -12.32
N PHE A 181 3.12 -4.64 -11.16
CA PHE A 181 2.23 -4.40 -10.05
C PHE A 181 1.21 -3.29 -10.34
N ALA A 182 1.65 -2.18 -10.94
CA ALA A 182 0.80 -1.03 -11.24
C ALA A 182 -0.29 -1.32 -12.27
N ALA A 183 -0.06 -2.28 -13.18
CA ALA A 183 -0.98 -2.63 -14.28
C ALA A 183 -2.03 -3.66 -13.86
N GLY A 184 -3.13 -3.77 -14.64
CA GLY A 184 -4.06 -4.90 -14.61
C GLY A 184 -4.88 -5.02 -13.32
N TRP A 185 -5.29 -3.91 -12.71
CA TRP A 185 -6.28 -3.91 -11.63
C TRP A 185 -7.63 -4.36 -12.20
N GLN A 186 -8.26 -5.37 -11.58
CA GLN A 186 -9.38 -6.08 -12.18
C GLN A 186 -10.73 -5.54 -11.80
N GLY A 187 -10.84 -4.85 -10.68
CA GLY A 187 -12.13 -4.31 -10.25
C GLY A 187 -12.01 -3.33 -9.11
N HIS A 188 -13.15 -2.82 -8.69
CA HIS A 188 -13.25 -1.89 -7.59
C HIS A 188 -14.58 -2.02 -6.85
N TYR A 189 -14.56 -1.61 -5.60
CA TYR A 189 -15.73 -1.50 -4.74
C TYR A 189 -15.83 -0.06 -4.22
N GLN A 190 -16.87 0.65 -4.63
CA GLN A 190 -17.14 2.00 -4.17
C GLN A 190 -17.78 1.95 -2.79
N VAL A 191 -17.10 2.49 -1.78
CA VAL A 191 -17.54 2.48 -0.38
C VAL A 191 -18.42 3.68 -0.08
N SER A 192 -18.05 4.85 -0.60
CA SER A 192 -18.76 6.13 -0.44
C SER A 192 -19.28 6.65 -1.77
N THR A 193 -20.42 7.34 -1.76
CA THR A 193 -21.02 8.03 -2.91
C THR A 193 -21.00 9.55 -2.78
N VAL A 194 -20.37 10.06 -1.74
CA VAL A 194 -20.32 11.49 -1.40
C VAL A 194 -18.88 11.96 -1.22
N GLY A 195 -18.68 13.19 -0.79
CA GLY A 195 -17.39 13.72 -0.41
C GLY A 195 -16.71 12.80 0.60
N SER A 196 -15.52 12.33 0.29
CA SER A 196 -14.79 11.36 1.11
C SER A 196 -13.31 11.40 0.78
N ALA A 197 -12.44 11.19 1.77
CA ALA A 197 -11.02 11.50 1.62
C ALA A 197 -10.09 10.39 2.12
N TYR A 198 -9.40 10.63 3.22
CA TYR A 198 -8.39 9.72 3.74
C TYR A 198 -8.99 8.38 4.16
N SER A 199 -8.24 7.32 3.96
CA SER A 199 -8.69 5.98 4.32
C SER A 199 -7.54 5.08 4.73
N THR A 200 -7.87 4.12 5.61
CA THR A 200 -6.97 3.04 6.02
C THR A 200 -7.76 1.75 6.17
N MET A 201 -7.09 0.61 6.07
CA MET A 201 -7.71 -0.70 6.24
C MET A 201 -6.79 -1.69 6.93
N THR A 202 -7.40 -2.65 7.61
CA THR A 202 -6.68 -3.74 8.27
C THR A 202 -7.50 -5.03 8.23
N LEU A 203 -6.81 -6.16 8.12
CA LEU A 203 -7.43 -7.47 8.27
C LEU A 203 -7.68 -7.75 9.75
N GLN A 204 -8.92 -8.02 10.11
CA GLN A 204 -9.33 -8.35 11.47
C GLN A 204 -9.23 -9.85 11.73
N ARG A 205 -9.24 -10.24 13.01
CA ARG A 205 -9.13 -11.64 13.43
C ARG A 205 -10.31 -12.51 12.99
N ASP A 206 -11.48 -11.89 12.83
CA ASP A 206 -12.71 -12.57 12.39
C ASP A 206 -12.77 -12.78 10.87
N GLY A 207 -11.77 -12.28 10.13
CA GLY A 207 -11.71 -12.36 8.68
C GLY A 207 -12.42 -11.22 7.95
N HIS A 208 -12.85 -10.18 8.66
CA HIS A 208 -13.33 -8.97 8.01
C HIS A 208 -12.18 -7.99 7.74
N ILE A 209 -12.40 -7.12 6.79
CA ILE A 209 -11.54 -5.98 6.49
C ILE A 209 -12.16 -4.77 7.18
N GLY A 210 -11.55 -4.35 8.27
CA GLY A 210 -11.89 -3.10 8.93
C GLY A 210 -11.42 -1.95 8.05
N PHE A 211 -12.34 -1.16 7.56
CA PHE A 211 -12.10 0.00 6.71
C PHE A 211 -12.52 1.27 7.43
N PHE A 212 -11.60 2.20 7.56
CA PHE A 212 -11.80 3.46 8.27
C PHE A 212 -11.49 4.60 7.31
N TYR A 213 -12.43 5.55 7.14
CA TYR A 213 -12.29 6.61 6.17
C TYR A 213 -13.05 7.89 6.57
N GLU A 214 -12.69 8.99 5.94
CA GLU A 214 -13.34 10.29 6.11
C GLU A 214 -14.49 10.45 5.13
N GLU A 215 -15.65 10.92 5.60
CA GLU A 215 -16.85 11.15 4.79
C GLU A 215 -17.61 12.41 5.24
N GLU A 216 -18.20 13.13 4.30
CA GLU A 216 -19.13 14.25 4.55
C GLU A 216 -20.54 13.73 4.97
N PRO A 217 -21.44 14.55 5.57
CA PRO A 217 -21.63 15.97 5.23
C PRO A 217 -21.08 16.96 6.27
N GLY A 218 -20.77 18.15 5.78
CA GLY A 218 -20.37 19.33 6.56
C GLY A 218 -18.87 19.41 6.84
N TYR A 219 -18.37 18.51 7.66
CA TYR A 219 -16.94 18.26 7.90
C TYR A 219 -16.71 16.76 7.75
N TYR A 220 -15.52 16.36 7.34
CA TYR A 220 -15.16 14.95 7.27
C TYR A 220 -15.33 14.28 8.62
N GLN A 221 -16.26 13.34 8.69
CA GLN A 221 -16.45 12.45 9.81
C GLN A 221 -15.71 11.15 9.58
N MET A 222 -15.22 10.55 10.66
CA MET A 222 -14.57 9.26 10.60
C MET A 222 -15.63 8.16 10.59
N ILE A 223 -15.68 7.43 9.49
CA ILE A 223 -16.62 6.31 9.28
C ILE A 223 -15.85 4.99 9.35
N TYR A 224 -16.41 4.04 10.06
CA TYR A 224 -15.94 2.66 10.08
C TYR A 224 -16.90 1.74 9.32
N ARG A 225 -16.32 0.90 8.45
CA ARG A 225 -17.03 -0.20 7.78
C ARG A 225 -16.31 -1.52 8.07
N SER A 226 -17.09 -2.56 8.33
CA SER A 226 -16.62 -3.93 8.40
C SER A 226 -17.02 -4.61 7.11
N LEU A 227 -16.04 -4.90 6.24
CA LEU A 227 -16.25 -5.42 4.88
C LEU A 227 -15.72 -6.83 4.76
N THR A 228 -16.30 -7.62 3.88
CA THR A 228 -15.75 -8.92 3.49
C THR A 228 -14.99 -8.79 2.16
N LEU A 229 -14.02 -9.66 1.93
CA LEU A 229 -13.35 -9.72 0.61
C LEU A 229 -14.35 -10.07 -0.49
N ASP A 230 -15.36 -10.86 -0.16
CA ASP A 230 -16.45 -11.22 -1.07
C ASP A 230 -17.20 -9.99 -1.58
N GLU A 231 -17.59 -9.09 -0.66
CA GLU A 231 -18.25 -7.82 -1.05
C GLU A 231 -17.34 -6.96 -1.91
N ILE A 232 -16.07 -6.77 -1.49
CA ILE A 232 -15.11 -5.93 -2.21
C ILE A 232 -14.85 -6.44 -3.63
N THR A 233 -14.89 -7.76 -3.84
CA THR A 233 -14.57 -8.38 -5.13
C THR A 233 -15.80 -8.77 -5.94
N GLY A 234 -17.00 -8.36 -5.53
CA GLY A 234 -18.25 -8.70 -6.21
C GLY A 234 -18.51 -10.20 -6.29
N GLY A 235 -18.25 -10.93 -5.21
CA GLY A 235 -18.49 -12.36 -5.12
C GLY A 235 -17.40 -13.26 -5.72
N GLN A 236 -16.28 -12.72 -6.17
CA GLN A 236 -15.26 -13.49 -6.88
C GLN A 236 -14.26 -14.19 -5.97
N TRP A 237 -13.92 -13.58 -4.83
CA TRP A 237 -12.87 -14.06 -3.93
C TRP A 237 -13.33 -14.13 -2.49
N THR A 238 -12.85 -15.12 -1.75
CA THR A 238 -13.03 -15.24 -0.30
C THR A 238 -11.66 -15.39 0.38
N LEU A 239 -11.56 -14.93 1.62
CA LEU A 239 -10.31 -15.07 2.38
C LEU A 239 -9.96 -16.55 2.61
N CYS A 240 -8.68 -16.88 2.54
CA CYS A 240 -8.17 -18.15 3.05
C CYS A 240 -8.27 -18.12 4.58
N ARG A 241 -8.94 -19.13 5.14
CA ARG A 241 -8.96 -19.42 6.59
C ARG A 241 -7.75 -20.25 6.98
#